data_a801f052afd159e36aa7b5104b98df73
#
_entry.id   a801f052afd159e36aa7b5104b98df73
#
_cell.length_a   1.000
_cell.length_b   1.000
_cell.length_c   1.000
_cell.angle_alpha   90.00
_cell.angle_beta   90.00
_cell.angle_gamma   90.00
#
_symmetry.space_group_name_H-M   'P 1'
#
loop_
_entity.id
_entity.type
_entity.pdbx_description
1 polymer ?
#
loop_
_entity_poly.entity_id
_entity_poly.type
_entity_poly.pdbx_seq_one_letter_code
_entity_poly.pdbx_strand_id
1 'polypeptide(L)'
;GVHYTQVLDFVRGISFHRGIQCDGVFTHFATADEPSGWDYKLQCQRFTEAVQAIKDAGFECGIVHCANTPSSMLDSSMHFDMIRAGIGLYGLQPCELSGRVMQLDPVMSVHARVTRVAHPAMGEGVGYGFTYRVPRTRVQICTLPIGYADGLSRTLSNRMDVLYRGERVRQVGNICMDQFMVAIQSNPAHEIPEAEYGDEMIIVGRDGDAEITMDEMA
;
A
#
# COMPACT_ATOMS: atom_id res chain seq x y z
N GLY A 1 -14.65 -16.41 13.41
CA GLY A 1 -15.43 -16.93 12.29
C GLY A 1 -15.92 -18.36 12.53
N VAL A 2 -16.83 -18.82 11.68
CA VAL A 2 -17.44 -20.15 11.75
C VAL A 2 -17.11 -20.90 10.46
N HIS A 3 -16.77 -22.18 10.57
CA HIS A 3 -16.54 -23.01 9.37
C HIS A 3 -17.86 -23.18 8.60
N TYR A 4 -17.81 -23.15 7.27
CA TYR A 4 -19.00 -23.14 6.42
C TYR A 4 -19.93 -24.35 6.67
N THR A 5 -19.40 -25.51 7.07
CA THR A 5 -20.17 -26.71 7.42
C THR A 5 -20.91 -26.61 8.74
N GLN A 6 -20.56 -25.65 9.60
CA GLN A 6 -21.11 -25.46 10.95
C GLN A 6 -22.04 -24.26 11.04
N VAL A 7 -22.26 -23.55 9.93
CA VAL A 7 -22.97 -22.27 9.93
C VAL A 7 -24.41 -22.41 10.43
N LEU A 8 -25.13 -23.46 10.08
CA LEU A 8 -26.51 -23.68 10.51
C LEU A 8 -26.62 -23.95 12.02
N ASP A 9 -25.73 -24.78 12.54
CA ASP A 9 -25.73 -25.08 13.98
C ASP A 9 -25.37 -23.84 14.81
N PHE A 10 -24.44 -23.02 14.27
CA PHE A 10 -24.10 -21.76 14.89
C PHE A 10 -25.27 -20.77 14.89
N VAL A 11 -25.95 -20.58 13.74
CA VAL A 11 -27.10 -19.66 13.61
C VAL A 11 -28.25 -20.12 14.50
N ARG A 12 -28.55 -21.42 14.55
CA ARG A 12 -29.53 -21.99 15.49
C ARG A 12 -29.15 -21.68 16.93
N GLY A 13 -27.88 -21.92 17.28
CA GLY A 13 -27.39 -21.65 18.63
C GLY A 13 -27.60 -20.19 19.06
N ILE A 14 -27.22 -19.24 18.22
CA ILE A 14 -27.38 -17.81 18.56
C ILE A 14 -28.84 -17.37 18.59
N SER A 15 -29.74 -17.99 17.81
CA SER A 15 -31.17 -17.64 17.77
C SER A 15 -31.89 -17.87 19.10
N PHE A 16 -31.37 -18.73 19.99
CA PHE A 16 -31.89 -18.94 21.32
C PHE A 16 -31.51 -17.83 22.33
N HIS A 17 -30.57 -16.95 21.96
CA HIS A 17 -30.08 -15.90 22.84
C HIS A 17 -30.82 -14.58 22.57
N ARG A 18 -31.72 -14.16 23.48
CA ARG A 18 -32.52 -12.94 23.34
C ARG A 18 -31.73 -11.64 23.22
N GLY A 19 -30.48 -11.63 23.63
CA GLY A 19 -29.60 -10.46 23.62
C GLY A 19 -28.68 -10.41 22.38
N ILE A 20 -28.83 -11.33 21.41
CA ILE A 20 -28.01 -11.39 20.21
C ILE A 20 -28.91 -11.29 18.98
N GLN A 21 -28.56 -10.40 18.06
CA GLN A 21 -29.17 -10.27 16.74
C GLN A 21 -28.10 -10.49 15.67
N CYS A 22 -28.46 -11.24 14.63
CA CYS A 22 -27.60 -11.43 13.48
C CYS A 22 -27.89 -10.34 12.45
N ASP A 23 -27.07 -9.29 12.41
CA ASP A 23 -27.24 -8.16 11.50
C ASP A 23 -26.57 -8.37 10.14
N GLY A 24 -25.75 -9.41 9.99
CA GLY A 24 -25.15 -9.72 8.71
C GLY A 24 -24.36 -11.01 8.69
N VAL A 25 -24.12 -11.49 7.47
CA VAL A 25 -23.30 -12.67 7.16
C VAL A 25 -22.23 -12.30 6.16
N PHE A 26 -20.97 -12.63 6.47
CA PHE A 26 -19.89 -12.32 5.55
C PHE A 26 -18.78 -13.38 5.49
N THR A 27 -18.05 -13.34 4.39
CA THR A 27 -16.71 -13.94 4.28
C THR A 27 -15.72 -12.89 3.77
N HIS A 28 -14.43 -13.21 3.84
CA HIS A 28 -13.37 -12.41 3.20
C HIS A 28 -12.59 -13.30 2.26
N PHE A 29 -12.52 -12.91 0.98
CA PHE A 29 -11.84 -13.70 -0.04
C PHE A 29 -10.32 -13.63 0.15
N ALA A 30 -9.69 -14.80 0.09
CA ALA A 30 -8.25 -14.93 0.26
C ALA A 30 -7.46 -14.66 -1.04
N THR A 31 -8.09 -14.98 -2.20
CA THR A 31 -7.45 -14.97 -3.53
C THR A 31 -8.32 -14.29 -4.59
N ALA A 32 -9.00 -13.20 -4.23
CA ALA A 32 -9.89 -12.48 -5.15
C ALA A 32 -9.14 -11.72 -6.27
N ASP A 33 -7.83 -11.54 -6.13
CA ASP A 33 -6.89 -11.05 -7.13
C ASP A 33 -6.68 -12.04 -8.27
N GLU A 34 -7.01 -13.33 -8.06
CA GLU A 34 -7.00 -14.40 -9.06
C GLU A 34 -8.41 -14.98 -9.28
N PRO A 35 -9.37 -14.24 -9.88
CA PRO A 35 -10.78 -14.64 -9.95
C PRO A 35 -11.03 -15.90 -10.79
N SER A 36 -10.11 -16.27 -11.67
CA SER A 36 -10.16 -17.53 -12.43
C SER A 36 -9.69 -18.74 -11.61
N GLY A 37 -9.01 -18.50 -10.49
CA GLY A 37 -8.41 -19.52 -9.62
C GLY A 37 -9.44 -20.45 -8.98
N TRP A 38 -9.03 -21.70 -8.74
CA TRP A 38 -9.89 -22.72 -8.12
C TRP A 38 -10.28 -22.34 -6.68
N ASP A 39 -9.36 -21.81 -5.91
CA ASP A 39 -9.59 -21.44 -4.50
C ASP A 39 -10.62 -20.31 -4.36
N TYR A 40 -10.55 -19.31 -5.22
CA TYR A 40 -11.55 -18.23 -5.24
C TYR A 40 -12.94 -18.79 -5.55
N LYS A 41 -13.07 -19.57 -6.63
CA LYS A 41 -14.36 -20.17 -7.04
C LYS A 41 -14.95 -21.07 -5.95
N LEU A 42 -14.10 -21.85 -5.30
CA LEU A 42 -14.52 -22.71 -4.19
C LEU A 42 -15.01 -21.88 -2.99
N GLN A 43 -14.34 -20.79 -2.67
CA GLN A 43 -14.77 -19.90 -1.58
C GLN A 43 -16.07 -19.19 -1.91
N CYS A 44 -16.27 -18.73 -3.17
CA CYS A 44 -17.53 -18.17 -3.65
C CYS A 44 -18.67 -19.19 -3.52
N GLN A 45 -18.47 -20.43 -4.00
CA GLN A 45 -19.46 -21.50 -3.92
C GLN A 45 -19.85 -21.78 -2.47
N ARG A 46 -18.86 -22.02 -1.58
CA ARG A 46 -19.10 -22.34 -0.17
C ARG A 46 -19.85 -21.20 0.56
N PHE A 47 -19.51 -19.95 0.27
CA PHE A 47 -20.22 -18.82 0.86
C PHE A 47 -21.67 -18.73 0.37
N THR A 48 -21.89 -18.88 -0.93
CA THR A 48 -23.24 -18.87 -1.51
C THR A 48 -24.12 -20.00 -0.96
N GLU A 49 -23.55 -21.22 -0.87
CA GLU A 49 -24.24 -22.36 -0.28
C GLU A 49 -24.58 -22.13 1.20
N ALA A 50 -23.65 -21.55 1.97
CA ALA A 50 -23.88 -21.26 3.38
C ALA A 50 -24.98 -20.21 3.59
N VAL A 51 -24.99 -19.14 2.79
CA VAL A 51 -26.06 -18.11 2.80
C VAL A 51 -27.41 -18.73 2.44
N GLN A 52 -27.45 -19.57 1.38
CA GLN A 52 -28.67 -20.24 0.96
C GLN A 52 -29.19 -21.19 2.05
N ALA A 53 -28.31 -21.97 2.67
CA ALA A 53 -28.68 -22.89 3.74
C ALA A 53 -29.29 -22.17 4.97
N ILE A 54 -28.77 -20.99 5.32
CA ILE A 54 -29.34 -20.14 6.39
C ILE A 54 -30.77 -19.72 6.03
N LYS A 55 -30.99 -19.24 4.79
CA LYS A 55 -32.29 -18.81 4.28
C LYS A 55 -33.28 -19.96 4.21
N ASP A 56 -32.87 -21.11 3.69
CA ASP A 56 -33.73 -22.31 3.58
C ASP A 56 -34.13 -22.85 4.96
N ALA A 57 -33.33 -22.62 5.99
CA ALA A 57 -33.65 -22.95 7.37
C ALA A 57 -34.58 -21.91 8.05
N GLY A 58 -35.00 -20.87 7.34
CA GLY A 58 -35.91 -19.83 7.82
C GLY A 58 -35.28 -18.76 8.71
N PHE A 59 -33.95 -18.60 8.64
CA PHE A 59 -33.27 -17.55 9.38
C PHE A 59 -32.97 -16.33 8.49
N GLU A 60 -33.06 -15.14 9.08
CA GLU A 60 -32.64 -13.91 8.43
C GLU A 60 -31.12 -13.81 8.39
N CYS A 61 -30.55 -13.42 7.24
CA CYS A 61 -29.14 -13.22 7.08
C CYS A 61 -28.66 -11.79 7.42
N GLY A 62 -29.60 -10.82 7.49
CA GLY A 62 -29.24 -9.41 7.54
C GLY A 62 -28.47 -9.00 6.26
N ILE A 63 -27.47 -8.16 6.38
CA ILE A 63 -26.64 -7.71 5.27
C ILE A 63 -25.65 -8.82 4.87
N VAL A 64 -25.76 -9.32 3.65
CA VAL A 64 -24.82 -10.33 3.10
C VAL A 64 -23.73 -9.63 2.31
N HIS A 65 -22.47 -9.90 2.62
CA HIS A 65 -21.36 -9.28 1.92
C HIS A 65 -20.09 -10.12 1.92
N CYS A 66 -19.35 -10.12 0.81
CA CYS A 66 -18.10 -10.86 0.70
C CYS A 66 -17.04 -10.13 -0.15
N ALA A 67 -17.44 -9.29 -1.09
CA ALA A 67 -16.53 -8.64 -2.00
C ALA A 67 -15.59 -7.66 -1.31
N ASN A 68 -14.28 -7.90 -1.45
CA ASN A 68 -13.20 -6.95 -1.19
C ASN A 68 -12.90 -6.14 -2.47
N THR A 69 -11.88 -5.28 -2.51
CA THR A 69 -11.57 -4.46 -3.69
C THR A 69 -11.46 -5.27 -4.98
N PRO A 70 -10.60 -6.33 -5.10
CA PRO A 70 -10.49 -7.06 -6.36
C PRO A 70 -11.79 -7.75 -6.76
N SER A 71 -12.49 -8.41 -5.83
CA SER A 71 -13.78 -9.04 -6.12
C SER A 71 -14.84 -8.02 -6.53
N SER A 72 -14.84 -6.82 -5.93
CA SER A 72 -15.77 -5.74 -6.30
C SER A 72 -15.57 -5.26 -7.74
N MET A 73 -14.34 -5.29 -8.24
CA MET A 73 -14.00 -4.84 -9.58
C MET A 73 -14.15 -5.94 -10.64
N LEU A 74 -13.90 -7.20 -10.27
CA LEU A 74 -13.74 -8.30 -11.21
C LEU A 74 -14.93 -9.27 -11.25
N ASP A 75 -15.77 -9.31 -10.21
CA ASP A 75 -16.85 -10.29 -10.09
C ASP A 75 -18.10 -9.68 -9.43
N SER A 76 -18.94 -9.07 -10.24
CA SER A 76 -20.21 -8.46 -9.78
C SER A 76 -21.19 -9.46 -9.17
N SER A 77 -21.06 -10.77 -9.45
CA SER A 77 -21.93 -11.79 -8.86
C SER A 77 -21.75 -11.94 -7.36
N MET A 78 -20.59 -11.46 -6.83
CA MET A 78 -20.24 -11.51 -5.41
C MET A 78 -20.51 -10.19 -4.65
N HIS A 79 -21.19 -9.23 -5.26
CA HIS A 79 -21.52 -7.96 -4.58
C HIS A 79 -22.51 -8.14 -3.44
N PHE A 80 -23.51 -9.02 -3.61
CA PHE A 80 -24.63 -9.18 -2.67
C PHE A 80 -25.22 -7.83 -2.26
N ASP A 81 -25.38 -7.59 -0.95
CA ASP A 81 -25.99 -6.36 -0.44
C ASP A 81 -24.98 -5.22 -0.22
N MET A 82 -23.69 -5.54 -0.08
CA MET A 82 -22.65 -4.56 0.23
C MET A 82 -21.27 -5.04 -0.24
N ILE A 83 -20.46 -4.11 -0.73
CA ILE A 83 -19.02 -4.32 -0.99
C ILE A 83 -18.16 -3.67 0.09
N ARG A 84 -16.95 -4.17 0.26
CA ARG A 84 -15.95 -3.60 1.18
C ARG A 84 -14.72 -3.17 0.38
N ALA A 85 -14.81 -2.00 -0.25
CA ALA A 85 -13.69 -1.40 -0.93
C ALA A 85 -12.65 -0.96 0.11
N GLY A 86 -11.42 -1.44 -0.04
CA GLY A 86 -10.27 -1.10 0.79
C GLY A 86 -9.24 -0.33 -0.02
N ILE A 87 -8.19 -1.03 -0.48
CA ILE A 87 -7.06 -0.44 -1.20
C ILE A 87 -7.47 0.38 -2.43
N GLY A 88 -8.55 -0.01 -3.11
CA GLY A 88 -9.08 0.74 -4.26
C GLY A 88 -9.55 2.15 -3.93
N LEU A 89 -9.97 2.44 -2.68
CA LEU A 89 -10.32 3.79 -2.25
C LEU A 89 -9.11 4.73 -2.15
N TYR A 90 -7.91 4.15 -2.03
CA TYR A 90 -6.65 4.89 -2.03
C TYR A 90 -6.06 5.03 -3.44
N GLY A 91 -6.80 4.58 -4.46
CA GLY A 91 -6.36 4.67 -5.85
C GLY A 91 -5.31 3.63 -6.24
N LEU A 92 -5.16 2.56 -5.46
CA LEU A 92 -4.19 1.51 -5.71
C LEU A 92 -4.85 0.30 -6.35
N GLN A 93 -4.23 -0.23 -7.40
CA GLN A 93 -4.71 -1.42 -8.10
C GLN A 93 -4.44 -2.67 -7.27
N PRO A 94 -5.47 -3.47 -6.93
CA PRO A 94 -5.26 -4.69 -6.15
C PRO A 94 -4.55 -5.80 -6.94
N CYS A 95 -4.66 -5.78 -8.26
CA CYS A 95 -3.98 -6.71 -9.18
C CYS A 95 -3.97 -6.14 -10.60
N GLU A 96 -3.16 -6.73 -11.48
CA GLU A 96 -3.04 -6.29 -12.88
C GLU A 96 -4.37 -6.37 -13.66
N LEU A 97 -5.19 -7.39 -13.38
CA LEU A 97 -6.49 -7.57 -14.05
C LEU A 97 -7.46 -6.44 -13.74
N SER A 98 -7.46 -5.92 -12.52
CA SER A 98 -8.36 -4.84 -12.11
C SER A 98 -8.09 -3.55 -12.90
N GLY A 99 -6.83 -3.28 -13.23
CA GLY A 99 -6.44 -2.13 -14.05
C GLY A 99 -6.97 -2.16 -15.49
N ARG A 100 -7.35 -3.35 -15.98
CA ARG A 100 -8.00 -3.49 -17.30
C ARG A 100 -9.50 -3.18 -17.25
N VAL A 101 -10.11 -3.27 -16.08
CA VAL A 101 -11.54 -3.01 -15.87
C VAL A 101 -11.78 -1.55 -15.48
N MET A 102 -10.97 -1.02 -14.58
CA MET A 102 -11.08 0.33 -14.06
C MET A 102 -9.71 0.88 -13.71
N GLN A 103 -9.36 2.03 -14.26
CA GLN A 103 -8.19 2.79 -13.85
C GLN A 103 -8.50 3.52 -12.55
N LEU A 104 -7.58 3.45 -11.60
CA LEU A 104 -7.64 4.15 -10.32
C LEU A 104 -6.52 5.19 -10.26
N ASP A 105 -6.83 6.35 -9.70
CA ASP A 105 -5.86 7.42 -9.48
C ASP A 105 -5.39 7.40 -8.02
N PRO A 106 -4.07 7.26 -7.75
CA PRO A 106 -3.52 7.33 -6.40
C PRO A 106 -3.88 8.66 -5.71
N VAL A 107 -4.42 8.56 -4.49
CA VAL A 107 -4.86 9.74 -3.72
C VAL A 107 -3.83 10.23 -2.72
N MET A 108 -2.72 9.49 -2.54
CA MET A 108 -1.68 9.83 -1.57
C MET A 108 -0.39 10.25 -2.27
N SER A 109 0.18 11.34 -1.81
CA SER A 109 1.57 11.72 -2.08
C SER A 109 2.28 12.03 -0.75
N VAL A 110 3.59 11.83 -0.71
CA VAL A 110 4.42 12.10 0.47
C VAL A 110 5.53 13.06 0.07
N HIS A 111 5.53 14.21 0.69
CA HIS A 111 6.47 15.29 0.45
C HIS A 111 7.24 15.61 1.73
N ALA A 112 8.48 15.99 1.60
CA ALA A 112 9.30 16.47 2.72
C ALA A 112 10.17 17.64 2.28
N ARG A 113 10.50 18.52 3.24
CA ARG A 113 11.38 19.65 2.98
C ARG A 113 12.77 19.38 3.51
N VAL A 114 13.77 19.80 2.75
CA VAL A 114 15.18 19.71 3.15
C VAL A 114 15.40 20.49 4.44
N THR A 115 15.88 19.81 5.48
CA THR A 115 16.20 20.40 6.79
C THR A 115 17.68 20.68 6.99
N ARG A 116 18.55 20.09 6.18
CA ARG A 116 19.97 20.33 6.18
C ARG A 116 20.57 20.01 4.82
N VAL A 117 21.54 20.83 4.44
CA VAL A 117 22.42 20.61 3.28
C VAL A 117 23.86 20.48 3.77
N ALA A 118 24.61 19.53 3.24
CA ALA A 118 26.02 19.33 3.54
C ALA A 118 26.80 18.96 2.29
N HIS A 119 28.09 19.30 2.25
CA HIS A 119 29.03 18.98 1.18
C HIS A 119 30.21 18.20 1.77
N PRO A 120 30.02 16.92 2.13
CA PRO A 120 31.10 16.14 2.75
C PRO A 120 32.22 15.86 1.75
N ALA A 121 33.43 15.67 2.26
CA ALA A 121 34.57 15.31 1.43
C ALA A 121 34.47 13.88 0.91
N MET A 122 35.20 13.61 -0.18
CA MET A 122 35.31 12.26 -0.73
C MET A 122 35.85 11.29 0.36
N GLY A 123 35.17 10.14 0.47
CA GLY A 123 35.46 9.09 1.46
C GLY A 123 34.76 9.25 2.81
N GLU A 124 34.14 10.42 3.11
CA GLU A 124 33.36 10.58 4.34
C GLU A 124 32.11 9.72 4.34
N GLY A 125 31.76 9.18 5.51
CA GLY A 125 30.61 8.32 5.71
C GLY A 125 29.35 9.13 6.01
N VAL A 126 28.20 8.63 5.57
CA VAL A 126 26.89 9.24 5.78
C VAL A 126 26.00 8.30 6.61
N GLY A 127 25.42 8.84 7.71
CA GLY A 127 24.48 8.14 8.57
C GLY A 127 25.10 7.02 9.41
N TYR A 128 24.23 6.28 10.10
CA TYR A 128 24.66 5.20 10.99
C TYR A 128 25.32 4.04 10.23
N GLY A 129 26.44 3.56 10.75
CA GLY A 129 27.19 2.43 10.20
C GLY A 129 27.96 2.76 8.93
N PHE A 130 27.92 4.02 8.47
CA PHE A 130 28.59 4.49 7.25
C PHE A 130 28.38 3.57 6.04
N THR A 131 27.14 3.11 5.87
CA THR A 131 26.75 2.21 4.77
C THR A 131 26.80 2.90 3.39
N TYR A 132 26.92 4.21 3.40
CA TYR A 132 27.26 5.02 2.23
C TYR A 132 28.49 5.87 2.54
N ARG A 133 29.42 5.93 1.57
CA ARG A 133 30.55 6.83 1.59
C ARG A 133 30.56 7.67 0.33
N VAL A 134 30.88 8.94 0.49
CA VAL A 134 30.93 9.90 -0.62
C VAL A 134 31.94 9.43 -1.67
N PRO A 135 31.49 9.09 -2.90
CA PRO A 135 32.36 8.41 -3.88
C PRO A 135 33.29 9.36 -4.64
N ARG A 136 32.95 10.66 -4.67
CA ARG A 136 33.66 11.69 -5.45
C ARG A 136 33.44 13.08 -4.86
N THR A 137 34.15 14.08 -5.37
CA THR A 137 33.89 15.49 -5.05
C THR A 137 32.57 15.98 -5.64
N ARG A 138 32.01 17.05 -5.10
CA ARG A 138 30.75 17.67 -5.54
C ARG A 138 29.50 16.78 -5.37
N VAL A 139 29.45 16.09 -4.26
CA VAL A 139 28.22 15.42 -3.80
C VAL A 139 27.59 16.31 -2.73
N GLN A 140 26.35 16.66 -2.93
CA GLN A 140 25.55 17.34 -1.91
C GLN A 140 24.70 16.29 -1.18
N ILE A 141 24.71 16.33 0.14
CA ILE A 141 23.87 15.47 0.99
C ILE A 141 22.77 16.34 1.61
N CYS A 142 21.53 16.00 1.30
CA CYS A 142 20.34 16.64 1.86
C CYS A 142 19.71 15.72 2.90
N THR A 143 19.27 16.28 4.03
CA THR A 143 18.54 15.56 5.07
C THR A 143 17.07 15.90 4.99
N LEU A 144 16.22 14.88 5.05
CA LEU A 144 14.75 14.98 5.05
C LEU A 144 14.21 14.45 6.39
N PRO A 145 13.24 15.16 7.01
CA PRO A 145 12.74 14.87 8.36
C PRO A 145 11.63 13.80 8.35
N ILE A 146 11.90 12.65 7.79
CA ILE A 146 11.03 11.46 7.80
C ILE A 146 11.90 10.24 8.03
N GLY A 147 11.47 9.33 8.90
CA GLY A 147 12.21 8.12 9.21
C GLY A 147 11.30 6.93 9.50
N TYR A 148 11.88 5.87 10.10
CA TYR A 148 11.11 4.66 10.34
C TYR A 148 10.05 4.83 11.43
N ALA A 149 10.14 5.82 12.31
CA ALA A 149 9.08 6.15 13.27
C ALA A 149 7.84 6.75 12.61
N ASP A 150 7.99 7.32 11.39
CA ASP A 150 6.90 7.87 10.58
C ASP A 150 6.30 6.82 9.62
N GLY A 151 6.84 5.60 9.62
CA GLY A 151 6.38 4.51 8.76
C GLY A 151 7.26 4.23 7.53
N LEU A 152 8.34 4.99 7.30
CA LEU A 152 9.27 4.72 6.21
C LEU A 152 10.16 3.51 6.54
N SER A 153 9.98 2.40 5.82
CA SER A 153 10.68 1.16 6.14
C SER A 153 12.21 1.32 6.08
N ARG A 154 12.89 0.88 7.14
CA ARG A 154 14.37 0.87 7.19
C ARG A 154 14.99 -0.06 6.14
N THR A 155 14.24 -1.05 5.63
CA THR A 155 14.71 -1.96 4.57
C THR A 155 14.95 -1.25 3.24
N LEU A 156 14.37 -0.06 3.06
CA LEU A 156 14.58 0.79 1.90
C LEU A 156 15.94 1.53 1.92
N SER A 157 16.72 1.40 2.99
CA SER A 157 18.03 2.06 3.13
C SER A 157 18.95 1.73 1.95
N ASN A 158 19.47 2.76 1.28
CA ASN A 158 20.30 2.71 0.07
C ASN A 158 19.59 2.09 -1.17
N ARG A 159 18.26 1.94 -1.13
CA ARG A 159 17.50 1.27 -2.20
C ARG A 159 16.47 2.16 -2.88
N MET A 160 15.87 3.10 -2.15
CA MET A 160 14.85 3.99 -2.68
C MET A 160 15.45 5.24 -3.32
N ASP A 161 14.66 5.87 -4.17
CA ASP A 161 14.88 7.22 -4.68
C ASP A 161 13.83 8.18 -4.11
N VAL A 162 14.06 9.47 -4.23
CA VAL A 162 13.07 10.54 -4.11
C VAL A 162 13.12 11.41 -5.36
N LEU A 163 12.08 12.20 -5.61
CA LEU A 163 12.09 13.16 -6.72
C LEU A 163 12.53 14.53 -6.21
N TYR A 164 13.34 15.18 -6.99
CA TYR A 164 13.76 16.55 -6.82
C TYR A 164 13.86 17.26 -8.17
N ARG A 165 13.01 18.25 -8.42
CA ARG A 165 12.92 19.00 -9.66
C ARG A 165 12.82 18.13 -10.92
N GLY A 166 11.94 17.13 -10.86
CA GLY A 166 11.70 16.19 -11.96
C GLY A 166 12.72 15.06 -12.07
N GLU A 167 13.72 15.00 -11.19
CA GLU A 167 14.80 14.03 -11.23
C GLU A 167 14.77 13.06 -10.07
N ARG A 168 15.18 11.82 -10.32
CA ARG A 168 15.35 10.82 -9.26
C ARG A 168 16.71 11.00 -8.58
N VAL A 169 16.69 11.23 -7.26
CA VAL A 169 17.88 11.33 -6.44
C VAL A 169 17.92 10.21 -5.41
N ARG A 170 19.09 9.57 -5.27
CA ARG A 170 19.25 8.37 -4.45
C ARG A 170 19.22 8.67 -2.96
N GLN A 171 18.43 7.93 -2.20
CA GLN A 171 18.53 7.82 -0.76
C GLN A 171 19.85 7.11 -0.37
N VAL A 172 20.59 7.66 0.56
CA VAL A 172 21.93 7.18 0.95
C VAL A 172 22.09 7.05 2.45
N GLY A 173 22.81 6.03 2.85
CA GLY A 173 22.98 5.68 4.26
C GLY A 173 21.77 4.95 4.83
N ASN A 174 21.82 4.62 6.12
CA ASN A 174 20.68 4.00 6.81
C ASN A 174 19.58 5.04 7.09
N ILE A 175 18.32 4.68 6.83
CA ILE A 175 17.15 5.44 7.30
C ILE A 175 17.16 5.42 8.83
N CYS A 176 17.09 6.61 9.43
CA CYS A 176 17.09 6.82 10.87
C CYS A 176 15.66 6.82 11.43
N MET A 177 15.52 7.10 12.73
CA MET A 177 14.22 7.11 13.38
C MET A 177 13.28 8.17 12.79
N ASP A 178 13.79 9.38 12.59
CA ASP A 178 13.04 10.60 12.26
C ASP A 178 13.60 11.35 11.03
N GLN A 179 14.58 10.76 10.33
CA GLN A 179 15.22 11.39 9.18
C GLN A 179 15.92 10.38 8.28
N PHE A 180 16.13 10.79 7.03
CA PHE A 180 17.01 10.09 6.09
C PHE A 180 17.75 11.08 5.22
N MET A 181 18.75 10.60 4.49
CA MET A 181 19.61 11.43 3.65
C MET A 181 19.48 11.00 2.18
N VAL A 182 19.61 11.97 1.28
CA VAL A 182 19.69 11.78 -0.17
C VAL A 182 20.95 12.43 -0.69
N ALA A 183 21.51 11.86 -1.77
CA ALA A 183 22.70 12.39 -2.43
C ALA A 183 22.32 13.01 -3.78
N ILE A 184 22.54 14.30 -3.95
CA ILE A 184 22.49 14.96 -5.24
C ILE A 184 23.89 14.88 -5.85
N GLN A 185 23.99 14.24 -7.00
CA GLN A 185 25.24 14.02 -7.72
C GLN A 185 25.08 14.50 -9.16
N SER A 186 25.44 15.73 -9.42
CA SER A 186 25.50 16.24 -10.80
C SER A 186 26.62 15.59 -11.59
N ASN A 187 26.38 15.31 -12.83
CA ASN A 187 27.39 14.91 -13.79
C ASN A 187 27.36 15.85 -15.02
N PRO A 188 28.45 15.95 -15.80
CA PRO A 188 28.51 16.88 -16.93
C PRO A 188 27.45 16.66 -18.02
N ALA A 189 26.88 15.45 -18.11
CA ALA A 189 25.82 15.12 -19.08
C ALA A 189 24.41 15.40 -18.54
N HIS A 190 24.27 15.51 -17.21
CA HIS A 190 22.99 15.69 -16.56
C HIS A 190 23.20 16.47 -15.25
N GLU A 191 22.88 17.75 -15.27
CA GLU A 191 23.09 18.65 -14.14
C GLU A 191 21.79 18.76 -13.34
N ILE A 192 21.79 18.16 -12.15
CA ILE A 192 20.72 18.35 -11.16
C ILE A 192 21.07 19.59 -10.35
N PRO A 193 20.20 20.60 -10.27
CA PRO A 193 20.47 21.79 -9.48
C PRO A 193 20.75 21.46 -8.00
N GLU A 194 21.63 22.19 -7.37
CA GLU A 194 21.85 22.07 -5.91
C GLU A 194 20.57 22.41 -5.15
N ALA A 195 20.28 21.66 -4.11
CA ALA A 195 19.18 21.90 -3.23
C ALA A 195 19.56 22.89 -2.13
N GLU A 196 18.57 23.65 -1.67
CA GLU A 196 18.69 24.56 -0.55
C GLU A 196 17.84 24.09 0.65
N TYR A 197 18.11 24.66 1.82
CA TYR A 197 17.23 24.47 2.99
C TYR A 197 15.82 24.89 2.66
N GLY A 198 14.84 24.03 2.95
CA GLY A 198 13.43 24.28 2.70
C GLY A 198 12.92 23.82 1.33
N ASP A 199 13.80 23.42 0.41
CA ASP A 199 13.40 22.83 -0.87
C ASP A 199 12.57 21.56 -0.63
N GLU A 200 11.55 21.38 -1.47
CA GLU A 200 10.68 20.21 -1.40
C GLU A 200 11.26 19.05 -2.21
N MET A 201 11.16 17.86 -1.62
CA MET A 201 11.43 16.58 -2.28
C MET A 201 10.23 15.65 -2.13
N ILE A 202 9.94 14.87 -3.16
CA ILE A 202 8.77 13.97 -3.20
C ILE A 202 9.25 12.53 -2.99
N ILE A 203 8.73 11.89 -1.97
CA ILE A 203 9.06 10.50 -1.61
C ILE A 203 8.13 9.54 -2.35
N VAL A 204 6.85 9.89 -2.46
CA VAL A 204 5.83 9.20 -3.26
C VAL A 204 5.00 10.25 -3.96
N GLY A 205 4.78 10.09 -5.24
CA GLY A 205 4.01 11.03 -6.05
C GLY A 205 4.70 11.43 -7.34
N ARG A 206 4.32 12.57 -7.89
CA ARG A 206 4.81 13.06 -9.19
C ARG A 206 5.51 14.41 -9.06
N ASP A 207 6.55 14.58 -9.86
CA ASP A 207 7.27 15.83 -10.06
C ASP A 207 7.54 16.00 -11.57
N GLY A 208 6.73 16.81 -12.25
CA GLY A 208 6.73 16.86 -13.71
C GLY A 208 6.33 15.52 -14.33
N ASP A 209 7.21 14.99 -15.18
CA ASP A 209 7.02 13.68 -15.82
C ASP A 209 7.56 12.50 -14.98
N ALA A 210 8.29 12.78 -13.91
CA ALA A 210 8.82 11.76 -13.03
C ALA A 210 7.79 11.33 -11.97
N GLU A 211 7.77 10.04 -11.65
CA GLU A 211 6.85 9.47 -10.66
C GLU A 211 7.56 8.42 -9.80
N ILE A 212 7.22 8.38 -8.51
CA ILE A 212 7.50 7.28 -7.60
C ILE A 212 6.16 6.80 -7.05
N THR A 213 5.80 5.55 -7.36
CA THR A 213 4.52 4.99 -6.95
C THR A 213 4.59 4.34 -5.58
N MET A 214 3.42 4.10 -4.94
CA MET A 214 3.34 3.29 -3.72
C MET A 214 3.78 1.85 -3.95
N ASP A 215 3.48 1.29 -5.14
CA ASP A 215 3.88 -0.08 -5.48
C ASP A 215 5.40 -0.23 -5.61
N GLU A 216 6.10 0.84 -6.05
CA GLU A 216 7.56 0.87 -6.07
C GLU A 216 8.17 0.89 -4.66
N MET A 217 7.43 1.43 -3.68
CA MET A 217 7.87 1.57 -2.29
C MET A 217 7.50 0.36 -1.41
N ALA A 218 6.61 -0.52 -1.86
CA ALA A 218 6.15 -1.72 -1.16
C ALA A 218 7.09 -2.90 -1.42
#